data_dceb4be7949cdfea369f9e217ab4fe38
#
_entry.id   dceb4be7949cdfea369f9e217ab4fe38
#
_cell.length_a   1.000
_cell.length_b   1.000
_cell.length_c   1.000
_cell.angle_alpha   90.00
_cell.angle_beta   90.00
_cell.angle_gamma   90.00
#
_symmetry.space_group_name_H-M   'P 1'
#
loop_
_entity.id
_entity.type
_entity.pdbx_description
1 polymer ?
#
loop_
_entity_poly.entity_id
_entity_poly.type
_entity_poly.pdbx_seq_one_letter_code
_entity_poly.pdbx_strand_id
1 'polypeptide(L)'
;MLDRILEERNMTIYQCAKLSGIPYTTLSEVVRGKTRIEKCSAETVYRLSKVLNVSMEDLITDSLEPRTDFEIFKSNVCHLVKDNDDLDFIITTLQKDEISRYWNKSWYPEAFYLLAMVDYLSRINDIPLCTKYDNIRTHSLKEPLYPRDITMAAKLTPDKKVMEMSRREAIPEFLRFNIIEREIRNVY
;
A
#
# COMPACT_ATOMS: atom_id res chain seq x y z
N MET A 1 -9.21 -7.19 -2.63
CA MET A 1 -9.16 -7.16 -4.11
C MET A 1 -10.48 -7.61 -4.75
N LEU A 2 -10.91 -8.85 -4.54
CA LEU A 2 -12.15 -9.36 -5.18
C LEU A 2 -13.41 -8.59 -4.76
N ASP A 3 -13.52 -8.15 -3.51
CA ASP A 3 -14.56 -7.26 -2.99
C ASP A 3 -14.64 -5.96 -3.79
N ARG A 4 -13.50 -5.30 -4.04
CA ARG A 4 -13.43 -4.07 -4.83
C ARG A 4 -13.91 -4.27 -6.26
N ILE A 5 -13.49 -5.37 -6.93
CA ILE A 5 -13.91 -5.66 -8.30
C ILE A 5 -15.44 -5.89 -8.35
N LEU A 6 -16.00 -6.53 -7.32
CA LEU A 6 -17.44 -6.71 -7.21
C LEU A 6 -18.18 -5.37 -7.01
N GLU A 7 -17.64 -4.48 -6.17
CA GLU A 7 -18.17 -3.13 -5.94
C GLU A 7 -18.11 -2.27 -7.21
N GLU A 8 -16.97 -2.22 -7.90
CA GLU A 8 -16.78 -1.49 -9.16
C GLU A 8 -17.78 -1.93 -10.25
N ARG A 9 -18.22 -3.19 -10.18
CA ARG A 9 -19.20 -3.76 -11.13
C ARG A 9 -20.64 -3.78 -10.61
N ASN A 10 -20.87 -3.17 -9.43
CA ASN A 10 -22.18 -3.21 -8.77
C ASN A 10 -22.75 -4.63 -8.65
N MET A 11 -21.89 -5.62 -8.41
CA MET A 11 -22.22 -7.04 -8.37
C MET A 11 -22.15 -7.57 -6.93
N THR A 12 -23.19 -8.21 -6.46
CA THR A 12 -23.19 -8.89 -5.15
C THR A 12 -22.46 -10.23 -5.23
N ILE A 13 -21.96 -10.73 -4.08
CA ILE A 13 -21.35 -12.08 -3.99
C ILE A 13 -22.34 -13.14 -4.50
N TYR A 14 -23.62 -13.00 -4.20
CA TYR A 14 -24.66 -13.93 -4.63
C TYR A 14 -24.81 -13.94 -6.16
N GLN A 15 -24.87 -12.77 -6.78
CA GLN A 15 -24.94 -12.66 -8.25
C GLN A 15 -23.71 -13.26 -8.92
N CYS A 16 -22.52 -12.95 -8.40
CA CYS A 16 -21.27 -13.51 -8.91
C CYS A 16 -21.24 -15.05 -8.78
N ALA A 17 -21.66 -15.59 -7.64
CA ALA A 17 -21.76 -17.03 -7.42
C ALA A 17 -22.71 -17.70 -8.43
N LYS A 18 -23.88 -17.09 -8.64
CA LYS A 18 -24.88 -17.61 -9.61
C LYS A 18 -24.35 -17.59 -11.04
N LEU A 19 -23.68 -16.52 -11.47
CA LEU A 19 -23.16 -16.38 -12.83
C LEU A 19 -21.94 -17.26 -13.09
N SER A 20 -21.06 -17.40 -12.09
CA SER A 20 -19.84 -18.20 -12.22
C SER A 20 -20.07 -19.70 -11.99
N GLY A 21 -21.21 -20.08 -11.40
CA GLY A 21 -21.47 -21.46 -10.98
C GLY A 21 -20.59 -21.93 -9.81
N ILE A 22 -19.95 -21.00 -9.10
CA ILE A 22 -19.14 -21.27 -7.91
C ILE A 22 -20.06 -21.27 -6.68
N PRO A 23 -19.93 -22.23 -5.75
CA PRO A 23 -20.72 -22.23 -4.53
C PRO A 23 -20.57 -20.90 -3.76
N TYR A 24 -21.68 -20.34 -3.29
CA TYR A 24 -21.71 -19.08 -2.53
C TYR A 24 -20.77 -19.09 -1.32
N THR A 25 -20.70 -20.23 -0.62
CA THR A 25 -19.81 -20.40 0.54
C THR A 25 -18.36 -20.22 0.15
N THR A 26 -17.90 -20.88 -0.92
CA THR A 26 -16.53 -20.76 -1.44
C THR A 26 -16.22 -19.32 -1.84
N LEU A 27 -17.11 -18.69 -2.60
CA LEU A 27 -16.89 -17.30 -3.04
C LEU A 27 -16.90 -16.32 -1.86
N SER A 28 -17.79 -16.51 -0.89
CA SER A 28 -17.85 -15.70 0.33
C SER A 28 -16.57 -15.84 1.17
N GLU A 29 -15.97 -17.02 1.25
CA GLU A 29 -14.70 -17.23 1.93
C GLU A 29 -13.54 -16.53 1.22
N VAL A 30 -13.51 -16.56 -0.11
CA VAL A 30 -12.49 -15.86 -0.90
C VAL A 30 -12.63 -14.34 -0.74
N VAL A 31 -13.84 -13.79 -0.86
CA VAL A 31 -14.09 -12.35 -0.70
C VAL A 31 -13.72 -11.87 0.70
N ARG A 32 -14.01 -12.67 1.74
CA ARG A 32 -13.65 -12.35 3.13
C ARG A 32 -12.20 -12.63 3.50
N GLY A 33 -11.38 -13.09 2.54
CA GLY A 33 -9.96 -13.40 2.77
C GLY A 33 -9.69 -14.64 3.62
N LYS A 34 -10.71 -15.48 3.91
CA LYS A 34 -10.54 -16.76 4.62
C LYS A 34 -9.86 -17.82 3.75
N THR A 35 -10.20 -17.83 2.47
CA THR A 35 -9.56 -18.65 1.46
C THR A 35 -8.84 -17.74 0.48
N ARG A 36 -7.55 -17.98 0.26
CA ARG A 36 -6.74 -17.20 -0.68
C ARG A 36 -7.05 -17.64 -2.10
N ILE A 37 -7.24 -16.67 -3.03
CA ILE A 37 -7.65 -16.94 -4.42
C ILE A 37 -6.65 -17.83 -5.18
N GLU A 38 -5.35 -17.66 -4.92
CA GLU A 38 -4.29 -18.48 -5.53
C GLU A 38 -4.25 -19.93 -5.01
N LYS A 39 -5.03 -20.24 -3.97
CA LYS A 39 -5.26 -21.59 -3.47
C LYS A 39 -6.49 -22.25 -4.07
N CYS A 40 -7.31 -21.49 -4.80
CA CYS A 40 -8.45 -22.02 -5.53
C CYS A 40 -8.01 -22.84 -6.75
N SER A 41 -8.89 -23.72 -7.24
CA SER A 41 -8.60 -24.43 -8.49
C SER A 41 -8.51 -23.45 -9.67
N ALA A 42 -7.71 -23.78 -10.67
CA ALA A 42 -7.61 -23.00 -11.90
C ALA A 42 -9.00 -22.77 -12.55
N GLU A 43 -9.89 -23.78 -12.48
CA GLU A 43 -11.26 -23.69 -12.95
C GLU A 43 -12.04 -22.59 -12.22
N THR A 44 -11.90 -22.50 -10.89
CA THR A 44 -12.55 -21.45 -10.08
C THR A 44 -12.08 -20.06 -10.50
N VAL A 45 -10.76 -19.89 -10.62
CA VAL A 45 -10.16 -18.61 -11.04
C VAL A 45 -10.59 -18.26 -12.46
N TYR A 46 -10.61 -19.23 -13.38
CA TYR A 46 -11.06 -19.03 -14.75
C TYR A 46 -12.52 -18.57 -14.82
N ARG A 47 -13.43 -19.24 -14.09
CA ARG A 47 -14.85 -18.87 -14.04
C ARG A 47 -15.03 -17.46 -13.48
N LEU A 48 -14.29 -17.09 -12.44
CA LEU A 48 -14.30 -15.73 -11.90
C LEU A 48 -13.80 -14.71 -12.91
N SER A 49 -12.71 -15.00 -13.62
CA SER A 49 -12.15 -14.10 -14.63
C SER A 49 -13.17 -13.78 -15.74
N LYS A 50 -13.94 -14.78 -16.16
CA LYS A 50 -14.97 -14.61 -17.19
C LYS A 50 -16.15 -13.75 -16.70
N VAL A 51 -16.66 -14.04 -15.50
CA VAL A 51 -17.81 -13.29 -14.93
C VAL A 51 -17.41 -11.85 -14.61
N LEU A 52 -16.21 -11.66 -14.10
CA LEU A 52 -15.70 -10.35 -13.74
C LEU A 52 -15.04 -9.61 -14.91
N ASN A 53 -14.90 -10.24 -16.08
CA ASN A 53 -14.23 -9.69 -17.26
C ASN A 53 -12.84 -9.08 -16.92
N VAL A 54 -12.03 -9.85 -16.23
CA VAL A 54 -10.62 -9.57 -15.90
C VAL A 54 -9.78 -10.79 -16.29
N SER A 55 -8.47 -10.63 -16.40
CA SER A 55 -7.60 -11.80 -16.66
C SER A 55 -7.47 -12.67 -15.40
N MET A 56 -7.10 -13.94 -15.57
CA MET A 56 -6.76 -14.81 -14.44
C MET A 56 -5.53 -14.27 -13.71
N GLU A 57 -4.58 -13.75 -14.47
CA GLU A 57 -3.36 -13.13 -13.98
C GLU A 57 -3.69 -11.94 -13.07
N ASP A 58 -4.59 -11.05 -13.47
CA ASP A 58 -5.01 -9.91 -12.65
C ASP A 58 -5.63 -10.36 -11.32
N LEU A 59 -6.36 -11.48 -11.32
CA LEU A 59 -6.98 -12.02 -10.10
C LEU A 59 -5.96 -12.59 -9.11
N ILE A 60 -4.83 -13.12 -9.59
CA ILE A 60 -3.85 -13.83 -8.73
C ILE A 60 -2.55 -13.07 -8.50
N THR A 61 -2.14 -12.19 -9.42
CA THR A 61 -0.86 -11.47 -9.34
C THR A 61 -0.71 -10.75 -7.99
N ASP A 62 -1.74 -10.03 -7.59
CA ASP A 62 -1.72 -9.29 -6.32
C ASP A 62 -1.53 -10.17 -5.09
N SER A 63 -1.98 -11.44 -5.15
CA SER A 63 -1.86 -12.38 -4.03
C SER A 63 -0.56 -13.18 -4.06
N LEU A 64 0.08 -13.29 -5.23
CA LEU A 64 1.36 -13.98 -5.41
C LEU A 64 2.56 -13.06 -5.24
N GLU A 65 2.37 -11.75 -5.35
CA GLU A 65 3.46 -10.79 -5.17
C GLU A 65 3.99 -10.87 -3.73
N PRO A 66 5.26 -11.25 -3.54
CA PRO A 66 5.86 -11.31 -2.21
C PRO A 66 5.97 -9.91 -1.64
N ARG A 67 5.56 -9.74 -0.39
CA ARG A 67 5.78 -8.48 0.32
C ARG A 67 7.27 -8.33 0.59
N THR A 68 7.86 -7.29 0.04
CA THR A 68 9.25 -6.92 0.31
C THR A 68 9.38 -6.41 1.76
N ASP A 69 10.54 -6.61 2.35
CA ASP A 69 10.87 -5.96 3.63
C ASP A 69 10.70 -4.44 3.52
N PHE A 70 10.14 -3.81 4.56
CA PHE A 70 9.77 -2.39 4.52
C PHE A 70 10.99 -1.48 4.30
N GLU A 71 12.15 -1.81 4.87
CA GLU A 71 13.36 -0.99 4.67
C GLU A 71 13.87 -1.07 3.22
N ILE A 72 13.77 -2.24 2.59
CA ILE A 72 14.08 -2.40 1.17
C ILE A 72 13.08 -1.63 0.31
N PHE A 73 11.78 -1.73 0.63
CA PHE A 73 10.74 -0.96 -0.05
C PHE A 73 11.01 0.55 0.05
N LYS A 74 11.28 1.05 1.25
CA LYS A 74 11.62 2.45 1.52
C LYS A 74 12.84 2.89 0.71
N SER A 75 13.91 2.11 0.73
CA SER A 75 15.12 2.38 -0.06
C SER A 75 14.82 2.50 -1.55
N ASN A 76 14.04 1.56 -2.10
CA ASN A 76 13.64 1.60 -3.51
C ASN A 76 12.83 2.87 -3.85
N VAL A 77 11.89 3.28 -2.99
CA VAL A 77 11.12 4.52 -3.17
C VAL A 77 12.04 5.74 -3.16
N CYS A 78 12.99 5.81 -2.22
CA CYS A 78 13.95 6.91 -2.14
C CYS A 78 14.88 6.96 -3.37
N HIS A 79 15.33 5.81 -3.88
CA HIS A 79 16.09 5.73 -5.13
C HIS A 79 15.25 6.22 -6.32
N LEU A 80 13.99 5.82 -6.43
CA LEU A 80 13.11 6.30 -7.49
C LEU A 80 12.94 7.84 -7.46
N VAL A 81 12.82 8.43 -6.27
CA VAL A 81 12.76 9.90 -6.13
C VAL A 81 14.10 10.57 -6.48
N LYS A 82 15.23 9.89 -6.17
CA LYS A 82 16.56 10.42 -6.48
C LYS A 82 16.87 10.38 -7.98
N ASP A 83 16.46 9.29 -8.65
CA ASP A 83 16.80 9.00 -10.04
C ASP A 83 15.84 9.67 -11.04
N ASN A 84 14.62 10.00 -10.59
CA ASN A 84 13.60 10.69 -11.37
C ASN A 84 13.41 12.14 -10.89
N ASP A 85 12.72 12.95 -11.71
CA ASP A 85 12.20 14.23 -11.27
C ASP A 85 11.05 14.02 -10.27
N ASP A 86 10.89 14.91 -9.31
CA ASP A 86 9.81 14.90 -8.32
C ASP A 86 8.43 14.81 -8.98
N LEU A 87 8.22 15.53 -10.08
CA LEU A 87 6.97 15.51 -10.84
C LEU A 87 6.73 14.17 -11.49
N ASP A 88 7.75 13.59 -12.11
CA ASP A 88 7.65 12.28 -12.74
C ASP A 88 7.35 11.19 -11.72
N PHE A 89 7.93 11.25 -10.53
CA PHE A 89 7.61 10.35 -9.44
C PHE A 89 6.15 10.47 -9.02
N ILE A 90 5.66 11.71 -8.77
CA ILE A 90 4.27 11.97 -8.40
C ILE A 90 3.32 11.42 -9.47
N ILE A 91 3.51 11.80 -10.72
CA ILE A 91 2.66 11.41 -11.84
C ILE A 91 2.61 9.89 -11.98
N THR A 92 3.78 9.23 -11.99
CA THR A 92 3.88 7.79 -12.16
C THR A 92 3.21 7.03 -11.03
N THR A 93 3.42 7.45 -9.77
CA THR A 93 2.81 6.84 -8.58
C THR A 93 1.29 6.96 -8.61
N LEU A 94 0.77 8.14 -9.00
CA LEU A 94 -0.67 8.40 -9.09
C LEU A 94 -1.31 7.65 -10.26
N GLN A 95 -0.65 7.59 -11.42
CA GLN A 95 -1.17 6.85 -12.60
C GLN A 95 -1.25 5.34 -12.36
N LYS A 96 -0.24 4.77 -11.72
CA LYS A 96 -0.22 3.34 -11.36
C LYS A 96 -1.14 2.99 -10.18
N ASP A 97 -1.64 4.01 -9.48
CA ASP A 97 -2.47 3.86 -8.27
C ASP A 97 -1.85 2.93 -7.20
N GLU A 98 -0.52 2.97 -7.07
CA GLU A 98 0.22 2.09 -6.17
C GLU A 98 -0.19 2.27 -4.70
N ILE A 99 -0.58 3.47 -4.29
CA ILE A 99 -1.07 3.77 -2.94
C ILE A 99 -2.32 2.96 -2.62
N SER A 100 -3.33 2.99 -3.51
CA SER A 100 -4.55 2.17 -3.33
C SER A 100 -4.24 0.67 -3.39
N ARG A 101 -3.31 0.27 -4.24
CA ARG A 101 -2.89 -1.12 -4.37
C ARG A 101 -2.32 -1.66 -3.05
N TYR A 102 -1.39 -0.95 -2.40
CA TYR A 102 -0.85 -1.36 -1.10
C TYR A 102 -1.89 -1.27 0.03
N TRP A 103 -2.72 -0.23 0.02
CA TRP A 103 -3.83 -0.09 0.96
C TRP A 103 -4.78 -1.29 0.93
N ASN A 104 -5.20 -1.70 -0.27
CA ASN A 104 -6.09 -2.84 -0.47
C ASN A 104 -5.47 -4.19 -0.06
N LYS A 105 -4.13 -4.30 -0.15
CA LYS A 105 -3.38 -5.46 0.36
C LYS A 105 -3.22 -5.45 1.89
N SER A 106 -3.71 -4.42 2.58
CA SER A 106 -3.43 -4.16 4.00
C SER A 106 -1.93 -3.99 4.30
N TRP A 107 -1.15 -3.57 3.31
CA TRP A 107 0.25 -3.20 3.46
C TRP A 107 0.32 -1.72 3.83
N TYR A 108 -0.20 -1.43 5.03
CA TYR A 108 -0.39 -0.05 5.48
C TYR A 108 0.91 0.77 5.57
N PRO A 109 2.05 0.24 6.07
CA PRO A 109 3.30 0.99 6.07
C PRO A 109 3.72 1.46 4.68
N GLU A 110 3.62 0.60 3.66
CA GLU A 110 3.96 0.91 2.28
C GLU A 110 2.99 1.93 1.67
N ALA A 111 1.70 1.75 1.88
CA ALA A 111 0.68 2.70 1.41
C ALA A 111 0.87 4.10 2.01
N PHE A 112 1.09 4.16 3.33
CA PHE A 112 1.33 5.42 4.03
C PHE A 112 2.65 6.07 3.63
N TYR A 113 3.72 5.28 3.43
CA TYR A 113 5.01 5.81 3.01
C TYR A 113 4.94 6.46 1.63
N LEU A 114 4.29 5.78 0.64
CA LEU A 114 4.08 6.36 -0.69
C LEU A 114 3.21 7.61 -0.65
N LEU A 115 2.11 7.58 0.11
CA LEU A 115 1.25 8.75 0.22
C LEU A 115 1.96 9.93 0.89
N ALA A 116 2.73 9.66 1.95
CA ALA A 116 3.57 10.67 2.60
C ALA A 116 4.60 11.27 1.64
N MET A 117 5.25 10.41 0.83
CA MET A 117 6.22 10.85 -0.18
C MET A 117 5.58 11.75 -1.23
N VAL A 118 4.44 11.33 -1.79
CA VAL A 118 3.68 12.15 -2.75
C VAL A 118 3.24 13.48 -2.14
N ASP A 119 2.72 13.48 -0.91
CA ASP A 119 2.29 14.69 -0.22
C ASP A 119 3.47 15.64 0.07
N TYR A 120 4.61 15.10 0.50
CA TYR A 120 5.83 15.86 0.74
C TYR A 120 6.37 16.50 -0.53
N LEU A 121 6.52 15.72 -1.60
CA LEU A 121 6.99 16.22 -2.89
C LEU A 121 6.00 17.23 -3.49
N SER A 122 4.71 17.00 -3.33
CA SER A 122 3.67 17.97 -3.75
C SER A 122 3.84 19.31 -3.03
N ARG A 123 4.06 19.29 -1.70
CA ARG A 123 4.26 20.53 -0.92
C ARG A 123 5.52 21.29 -1.33
N ILE A 124 6.65 20.62 -1.53
CA ILE A 124 7.91 21.33 -1.87
C ILE A 124 7.93 21.84 -3.30
N ASN A 125 7.04 21.33 -4.17
CA ASN A 125 6.89 21.78 -5.56
C ASN A 125 5.60 22.60 -5.79
N ASP A 126 4.93 23.07 -4.72
CA ASP A 126 3.70 23.86 -4.78
C ASP A 126 2.57 23.20 -5.61
N ILE A 127 2.46 21.86 -5.55
CA ILE A 127 1.44 21.10 -6.26
C ILE A 127 0.27 20.80 -5.29
N PRO A 128 -1.00 20.96 -5.74
CA PRO A 128 -2.15 20.58 -4.94
C PRO A 128 -2.15 19.10 -4.60
N LEU A 129 -2.56 18.76 -3.36
CA LEU A 129 -2.69 17.37 -2.94
C LEU A 129 -3.77 16.62 -3.74
N CYS A 130 -3.49 15.37 -4.10
CA CYS A 130 -4.47 14.50 -4.74
C CYS A 130 -5.57 14.10 -3.75
N THR A 131 -6.81 14.54 -3.96
CA THR A 131 -7.96 14.31 -3.07
C THR A 131 -8.45 12.88 -3.06
N LYS A 132 -8.07 12.07 -4.05
CA LYS A 132 -8.41 10.63 -4.14
C LYS A 132 -8.07 9.85 -2.85
N TYR A 133 -7.03 10.27 -2.13
CA TYR A 133 -6.52 9.57 -0.96
C TYR A 133 -6.89 10.23 0.38
N ASP A 134 -7.86 11.16 0.41
CA ASP A 134 -8.25 11.86 1.63
C ASP A 134 -8.75 10.91 2.72
N ASN A 135 -9.44 9.84 2.33
CA ASN A 135 -9.84 8.78 3.26
C ASN A 135 -8.63 8.08 3.90
N ILE A 136 -7.56 7.81 3.14
CA ILE A 136 -6.35 7.17 3.66
C ILE A 136 -5.61 8.11 4.62
N ARG A 137 -5.60 9.41 4.35
CA ARG A 137 -4.97 10.43 5.20
C ARG A 137 -5.58 10.54 6.59
N THR A 138 -6.78 10.01 6.81
CA THR A 138 -7.42 9.98 8.14
C THR A 138 -6.92 8.84 9.03
N HIS A 139 -6.09 7.95 8.50
CA HIS A 139 -5.56 6.79 9.22
C HIS A 139 -4.07 6.96 9.53
N SER A 140 -3.57 6.18 10.48
CA SER A 140 -2.14 6.13 10.82
C SER A 140 -1.78 4.76 11.40
N LEU A 141 -0.49 4.47 11.46
CA LEU A 141 -0.01 3.27 12.15
C LEU A 141 -0.28 3.38 13.66
N LYS A 142 -0.63 2.25 14.29
CA LYS A 142 -0.86 2.19 15.75
C LYS A 142 0.42 2.47 16.53
N GLU A 143 1.55 1.95 16.03
CA GLU A 143 2.86 2.12 16.63
C GLU A 143 3.74 2.96 15.72
N PRO A 144 4.63 3.80 16.27
CA PRO A 144 5.55 4.60 15.47
C PRO A 144 6.58 3.70 14.77
N LEU A 145 6.77 3.95 13.49
CA LEU A 145 7.76 3.27 12.67
C LEU A 145 9.01 4.14 12.56
N TYR A 146 10.06 3.74 13.24
CA TYR A 146 11.36 4.43 13.24
C TYR A 146 12.32 3.80 12.21
N PRO A 147 13.24 4.58 11.63
CA PRO A 147 14.34 4.06 10.84
C PRO A 147 15.17 3.05 11.65
N ARG A 148 15.77 2.10 10.94
CA ARG A 148 16.51 1.00 11.57
C ARG A 148 17.71 1.45 12.39
N ASP A 149 18.43 2.49 11.93
CA ASP A 149 19.56 3.10 12.64
C ASP A 149 19.12 3.69 13.98
N ILE A 150 17.97 4.39 14.02
CA ILE A 150 17.40 4.96 15.25
C ILE A 150 16.98 3.88 16.23
N THR A 151 16.32 2.82 15.73
CA THR A 151 15.91 1.69 16.59
C THR A 151 17.13 0.93 17.14
N MET A 152 18.20 0.80 16.38
CA MET A 152 19.46 0.20 16.84
C MET A 152 20.15 1.10 17.86
N ALA A 153 20.26 2.40 17.60
CA ALA A 153 20.84 3.35 18.54
C ALA A 153 20.09 3.39 19.87
N ALA A 154 18.76 3.35 19.84
CA ALA A 154 17.92 3.31 21.04
C ALA A 154 18.08 2.01 21.87
N LYS A 155 18.44 0.90 21.23
CA LYS A 155 18.77 -0.36 21.92
C LYS A 155 20.14 -0.35 22.59
N LEU A 156 21.09 0.39 22.02
CA LEU A 156 22.47 0.49 22.52
C LEU A 156 22.60 1.55 23.62
N THR A 157 21.78 2.59 23.57
CA THR A 157 21.75 3.67 24.55
C THR A 157 20.39 3.70 25.25
N PRO A 158 20.30 3.58 26.58
CA PRO A 158 19.01 3.59 27.29
C PRO A 158 18.33 4.97 27.26
N ASP A 159 18.89 5.95 26.54
CA ASP A 159 18.38 7.31 26.47
C ASP A 159 17.29 7.43 25.39
N LYS A 160 16.04 7.58 25.81
CA LYS A 160 14.88 7.82 24.94
C LYS A 160 14.99 9.13 24.13
N LYS A 161 15.94 9.99 24.45
CA LYS A 161 16.12 11.29 23.76
C LYS A 161 16.37 11.14 22.25
N VAL A 162 17.08 10.07 21.81
CA VAL A 162 17.33 9.85 20.38
C VAL A 162 16.02 9.67 19.61
N MET A 163 15.07 8.91 20.16
CA MET A 163 13.77 8.70 19.54
C MET A 163 12.91 9.98 19.54
N GLU A 164 12.94 10.73 20.64
CA GLU A 164 12.22 12.00 20.74
C GLU A 164 12.78 13.06 19.79
N MET A 165 14.09 13.17 19.66
CA MET A 165 14.74 14.07 18.71
C MET A 165 14.39 13.70 17.28
N SER A 166 14.51 12.43 16.89
CA SER A 166 14.12 11.96 15.56
C SER A 166 12.67 12.28 15.22
N ARG A 167 11.78 12.16 16.21
CA ARG A 167 10.35 12.50 16.01
C ARG A 167 10.13 14.00 15.80
N ARG A 168 10.89 14.86 16.50
CA ARG A 168 10.79 16.33 16.33
C ARG A 168 11.31 16.81 14.98
N GLU A 169 12.31 16.12 14.44
CA GLU A 169 12.93 16.42 13.16
C GLU A 169 12.22 15.75 11.97
N ALA A 170 11.22 14.92 12.25
CA ALA A 170 10.53 14.16 11.21
C ALA A 170 9.75 15.06 10.25
N ILE A 171 9.78 14.69 8.98
CA ILE A 171 8.99 15.34 7.93
C ILE A 171 7.50 15.20 8.27
N PRO A 172 6.72 16.32 8.30
CA PRO A 172 5.33 16.31 8.79
C PRO A 172 4.41 15.33 8.07
N GLU A 173 4.58 15.14 6.77
CA GLU A 173 3.77 14.25 5.96
C GLU A 173 3.92 12.79 6.38
N PHE A 174 5.14 12.36 6.71
CA PHE A 174 5.40 11.01 7.23
C PHE A 174 4.95 10.88 8.68
N LEU A 175 5.20 11.92 9.49
CA LEU A 175 4.81 11.92 10.90
C LEU A 175 3.29 11.79 11.08
N ARG A 176 2.48 12.33 10.18
CA ARG A 176 1.01 12.16 10.14
C ARG A 176 0.60 10.69 10.21
N PHE A 177 1.35 9.84 9.54
CA PHE A 177 1.10 8.40 9.50
C PHE A 177 1.84 7.61 10.59
N ASN A 178 2.45 8.32 11.54
CA ASN A 178 3.28 7.72 12.59
C ASN A 178 4.55 7.03 12.05
N ILE A 179 5.07 7.52 10.91
CA ILE A 179 6.35 7.11 10.31
C ILE A 179 7.36 8.23 10.59
N ILE A 180 8.51 7.86 11.15
CA ILE A 180 9.58 8.81 11.47
C ILE A 180 10.58 8.81 10.31
N GLU A 181 10.50 9.82 9.44
CA GLU A 181 11.41 10.02 8.32
C GLU A 181 11.96 11.44 8.37
N ARG A 182 13.28 11.59 8.23
CA ARG A 182 13.96 12.90 8.33
C ARG A 182 14.58 13.33 7.01
N GLU A 183 15.03 12.38 6.22
CA GLU A 183 15.74 12.64 4.97
C GLU A 183 15.41 11.55 3.96
N ILE A 184 15.00 11.97 2.75
CA ILE A 184 14.56 11.03 1.69
C ILE A 184 15.55 10.95 0.52
N ARG A 185 16.52 11.89 0.44
CA ARG A 185 17.44 11.99 -0.72
C ARG A 185 18.84 11.41 -0.44
N ASN A 186 19.21 11.23 0.82
CA ASN A 186 20.51 10.65 1.22
C ASN A 186 20.40 9.11 1.24
N VAL A 187 20.23 8.51 0.06
CA VAL A 187 20.30 7.06 -0.13
C VAL A 187 21.70 6.71 -0.61
N TYR A 188 22.39 5.84 0.10
CA TYR A 188 23.71 5.29 -0.24
C TYR A 188 23.55 3.94 -0.91
#